data_7d4f6f601bf9d235c64496e80274ec11
#
_entry.id   7d4f6f601bf9d235c64496e80274ec11
#
_cell.length_a   1.000
_cell.length_b   1.000
_cell.length_c   1.000
_cell.angle_alpha   90.00
_cell.angle_beta   90.00
_cell.angle_gamma   90.00
#
_symmetry.space_group_name_H-M   'P 1'
#
loop_
_entity.id
_entity.type
_entity.pdbx_description
1 polymer ?
#
loop_
_entity_poly.entity_id
_entity_poly.type
_entity_poly.pdbx_seq_one_letter_code
_entity_poly.pdbx_strand_id
1 'polypeptide(L)'
;MRLRVAEMASYFGMQDWLYRDVAELSGGQKQLLNLAGVMAMQPDVLVLDEPTSQLDPIATEDFLNTVRRINRELGCTVIITEHRLESVFSHADRVLALDEGRVAAHGTPREVANALYATGDDMTLSLPSPVRVYYGVEKMDASACPLTVREGRTWLVERVLAEPPARVSIPDDPIPEPAGDPVVELRDVWFRYERTGPDVLRDASLRIERGIVFALVGGNGTGKSTLLKCICGAVRPYRGKLRVLGRPLASWKGNELFRGGVAMLPQDPVNLFSRKTVREELAEMLEDADIGAAEREERIERVTDECGIDALLAAHPLDLSGGEQQRVALAKVLLTDPRLLLLDEPTKGLDAFFKRQLAALLRTLVARGVTVVMVSHDVEFCARHADLVGLLFDGGVVTTATPRRLFSDSAFYTTAANRMSRAVFAGAITDEDVISLCES
;
A
#
# COMPACT_ATOMS: atom_id res chain seq x y z
N MET A 1 36.96 13.92 -10.12
CA MET A 1 35.64 13.51 -10.61
C MET A 1 35.56 12.02 -10.95
N ARG A 2 36.33 11.48 -11.91
CA ARG A 2 36.27 10.04 -12.31
C ARG A 2 36.46 9.05 -11.14
N LEU A 3 37.45 9.31 -10.26
CA LEU A 3 37.70 8.47 -9.09
C LEU A 3 36.44 8.40 -8.19
N ARG A 4 35.81 9.55 -7.92
CA ARG A 4 34.63 9.62 -7.06
C ARG A 4 33.42 8.86 -7.65
N VAL A 5 33.22 8.96 -8.98
CA VAL A 5 32.19 8.19 -9.67
C VAL A 5 32.46 6.70 -9.58
N ALA A 6 33.73 6.26 -9.77
CA ALA A 6 34.11 4.86 -9.67
C ALA A 6 33.94 4.31 -8.25
N GLU A 7 34.30 5.10 -7.23
CA GLU A 7 34.10 4.75 -5.81
C GLU A 7 32.62 4.54 -5.50
N MET A 8 31.77 5.51 -5.87
CA MET A 8 30.33 5.42 -5.64
C MET A 8 29.70 4.26 -6.42
N ALA A 9 30.05 4.12 -7.71
CA ALA A 9 29.53 3.01 -8.52
C ALA A 9 29.90 1.65 -7.93
N SER A 10 31.12 1.51 -7.41
CA SER A 10 31.59 0.28 -6.76
C SER A 10 30.90 0.04 -5.41
N TYR A 11 30.82 1.08 -4.56
CA TYR A 11 30.22 0.97 -3.22
C TYR A 11 28.73 0.61 -3.27
N PHE A 12 27.99 1.20 -4.20
CA PHE A 12 26.55 0.98 -4.35
C PHE A 12 26.20 -0.15 -5.34
N GLY A 13 27.18 -0.85 -5.93
CA GLY A 13 26.94 -1.96 -6.85
C GLY A 13 26.26 -1.54 -8.16
N MET A 14 26.61 -0.35 -8.70
CA MET A 14 25.95 0.23 -9.87
C MET A 14 26.64 -0.08 -11.21
N GLN A 15 27.68 -0.93 -11.23
CA GLN A 15 28.54 -1.16 -12.37
C GLN A 15 27.76 -1.61 -13.62
N ASP A 16 26.78 -2.51 -13.44
CA ASP A 16 26.05 -3.15 -14.55
C ASP A 16 25.06 -2.21 -15.24
N TRP A 17 24.70 -1.11 -14.59
CA TRP A 17 23.69 -0.16 -15.10
C TRP A 17 24.16 1.31 -15.11
N LEU A 18 25.45 1.55 -14.85
CA LEU A 18 26.04 2.90 -14.78
C LEU A 18 25.85 3.72 -16.06
N TYR A 19 25.75 3.06 -17.21
CA TYR A 19 25.62 3.70 -18.54
C TYR A 19 24.21 3.60 -19.12
N ARG A 20 23.23 3.08 -18.35
CA ARG A 20 21.82 3.05 -18.77
C ARG A 20 21.19 4.44 -18.65
N ASP A 21 20.15 4.70 -19.44
CA ASP A 21 19.32 5.88 -19.27
C ASP A 21 18.60 5.83 -17.92
N VAL A 22 18.54 6.98 -17.22
CA VAL A 22 17.84 7.09 -15.92
C VAL A 22 16.36 6.72 -16.03
N ALA A 23 15.74 6.95 -17.20
CA ALA A 23 14.35 6.57 -17.44
C ALA A 23 14.14 5.05 -17.38
N GLU A 24 15.14 4.25 -17.76
CA GLU A 24 15.09 2.79 -17.77
C GLU A 24 15.35 2.14 -16.39
N LEU A 25 15.80 2.93 -15.40
CA LEU A 25 16.10 2.42 -14.07
C LEU A 25 14.84 2.12 -13.29
N SER A 26 14.87 1.03 -12.51
CA SER A 26 13.82 0.71 -11.54
C SER A 26 13.75 1.76 -10.42
N GLY A 27 12.63 1.81 -9.68
CA GLY A 27 12.47 2.72 -8.53
C GLY A 27 13.60 2.57 -7.50
N GLY A 28 13.97 1.34 -7.15
CA GLY A 28 15.09 1.06 -6.25
C GLY A 28 16.44 1.52 -6.79
N GLN A 29 16.70 1.32 -8.09
CA GLN A 29 17.93 1.81 -8.73
C GLN A 29 17.99 3.34 -8.75
N LYS A 30 16.88 4.02 -9.03
CA LYS A 30 16.79 5.49 -8.95
C LYS A 30 17.08 6.00 -7.56
N GLN A 31 16.56 5.34 -6.54
CA GLN A 31 16.77 5.71 -5.14
C GLN A 31 18.23 5.50 -4.71
N LEU A 32 18.85 4.38 -5.11
CA LEU A 32 20.27 4.15 -4.89
C LEU A 32 21.16 5.17 -5.64
N LEU A 33 20.78 5.55 -6.85
CA LEU A 33 21.50 6.58 -7.62
C LEU A 33 21.43 7.94 -6.93
N ASN A 34 20.26 8.34 -6.42
CA ASN A 34 20.09 9.57 -5.65
C ASN A 34 20.96 9.55 -4.39
N LEU A 35 20.93 8.45 -3.64
CA LEU A 35 21.75 8.26 -2.44
C LEU A 35 23.25 8.34 -2.76
N ALA A 36 23.70 7.69 -3.84
CA ALA A 36 25.07 7.74 -4.29
C ALA A 36 25.50 9.16 -4.70
N GLY A 37 24.62 9.93 -5.33
CA GLY A 37 24.84 11.33 -5.67
C GLY A 37 25.10 12.21 -4.43
N VAL A 38 24.29 12.03 -3.40
CA VAL A 38 24.46 12.74 -2.12
C VAL A 38 25.74 12.27 -1.40
N MET A 39 25.98 10.97 -1.34
CA MET A 39 27.19 10.40 -0.68
C MET A 39 28.49 10.76 -1.41
N ALA A 40 28.45 11.10 -2.69
CA ALA A 40 29.61 11.62 -3.40
C ALA A 40 30.16 12.94 -2.81
N MET A 41 29.34 13.67 -2.05
CA MET A 41 29.73 14.89 -1.31
C MET A 41 30.36 14.59 0.04
N GLN A 42 30.32 13.33 0.52
CA GLN A 42 30.81 12.88 1.83
C GLN A 42 30.19 13.67 3.01
N PRO A 43 28.88 13.71 3.16
CA PRO A 43 28.24 14.43 4.26
C PRO A 43 28.49 13.74 5.61
N ASP A 44 28.64 14.54 6.68
CA ASP A 44 28.66 14.04 8.06
C ASP A 44 27.25 13.67 8.55
N VAL A 45 26.22 14.31 7.99
CA VAL A 45 24.80 14.08 8.31
C VAL A 45 24.02 13.87 7.01
N LEU A 46 23.31 12.75 6.95
CA LEU A 46 22.43 12.38 5.85
C LEU A 46 20.97 12.46 6.32
N VAL A 47 20.15 13.28 5.65
CA VAL A 47 18.70 13.39 5.92
C VAL A 47 17.96 12.73 4.78
N LEU A 48 17.09 11.77 5.11
CA LEU A 48 16.28 11.00 4.18
C LEU A 48 14.81 11.18 4.54
N ASP A 49 14.06 11.77 3.62
CA ASP A 49 12.62 11.99 3.77
C ASP A 49 11.85 10.93 2.99
N GLU A 50 11.13 10.05 3.70
CA GLU A 50 10.38 8.91 3.18
C GLU A 50 11.10 8.11 2.07
N PRO A 51 12.36 7.69 2.27
CA PRO A 51 13.17 7.12 1.20
C PRO A 51 12.63 5.78 0.69
N THR A 52 11.77 5.09 1.45
CA THR A 52 11.24 3.78 1.08
C THR A 52 9.82 3.81 0.50
N SER A 53 9.19 4.97 0.44
CA SER A 53 7.77 5.14 0.02
C SER A 53 7.46 4.61 -1.39
N GLN A 54 8.46 4.60 -2.30
CA GLN A 54 8.35 4.15 -3.71
C GLN A 54 8.85 2.71 -3.92
N LEU A 55 9.35 2.05 -2.87
CA LEU A 55 10.03 0.77 -2.97
C LEU A 55 9.10 -0.39 -2.61
N ASP A 56 9.29 -1.53 -3.28
CA ASP A 56 8.70 -2.78 -2.83
C ASP A 56 9.46 -3.32 -1.58
N PRO A 57 8.94 -4.32 -0.89
CA PRO A 57 9.55 -4.82 0.35
C PRO A 57 11.00 -5.29 0.18
N ILE A 58 11.37 -5.88 -0.96
CA ILE A 58 12.73 -6.37 -1.22
C ILE A 58 13.67 -5.18 -1.42
N ALA A 59 13.30 -4.25 -2.31
CA ALA A 59 14.08 -3.04 -2.57
C ALA A 59 14.21 -2.15 -1.32
N THR A 60 13.17 -2.12 -0.46
CA THR A 60 13.20 -1.42 0.84
C THR A 60 14.29 -1.99 1.74
N GLU A 61 14.33 -3.31 1.90
CA GLU A 61 15.32 -3.97 2.76
C GLU A 61 16.76 -3.74 2.23
N ASP A 62 16.97 -3.88 0.92
CA ASP A 62 18.27 -3.62 0.28
C ASP A 62 18.73 -2.18 0.46
N PHE A 63 17.81 -1.22 0.31
CA PHE A 63 18.09 0.21 0.52
C PHE A 63 18.47 0.49 1.98
N LEU A 64 17.68 0.02 2.94
CA LEU A 64 17.94 0.21 4.37
C LEU A 64 19.24 -0.48 4.83
N ASN A 65 19.56 -1.65 4.29
CA ASN A 65 20.84 -2.31 4.51
C ASN A 65 22.02 -1.45 4.02
N THR A 66 21.85 -0.79 2.88
CA THR A 66 22.84 0.14 2.34
C THR A 66 23.00 1.36 3.23
N VAL A 67 21.90 1.95 3.71
CA VAL A 67 21.92 3.09 4.65
C VAL A 67 22.61 2.71 5.96
N ARG A 68 22.33 1.53 6.52
CA ARG A 68 23.03 1.02 7.71
C ARG A 68 24.52 0.85 7.48
N ARG A 69 24.92 0.36 6.30
CA ARG A 69 26.34 0.24 5.96
C ARG A 69 27.03 1.59 5.90
N ILE A 70 26.38 2.61 5.32
CA ILE A 70 26.87 4.01 5.33
C ILE A 70 27.09 4.49 6.77
N ASN A 71 26.09 4.34 7.64
CA ASN A 71 26.20 4.77 9.04
C ASN A 71 27.36 4.07 9.76
N ARG A 72 27.48 2.74 9.64
CA ARG A 72 28.47 1.96 10.39
C ARG A 72 29.89 2.07 9.85
N GLU A 73 30.06 2.06 8.51
CA GLU A 73 31.38 2.04 7.89
C GLU A 73 31.95 3.44 7.66
N LEU A 74 31.10 4.42 7.36
CA LEU A 74 31.54 5.79 7.07
C LEU A 74 31.33 6.74 8.25
N GLY A 75 30.66 6.31 9.33
CA GLY A 75 30.40 7.14 10.51
C GLY A 75 29.42 8.29 10.25
N CYS A 76 28.67 8.25 9.14
CA CYS A 76 27.71 9.28 8.80
C CYS A 76 26.47 9.18 9.72
N THR A 77 26.06 10.28 10.33
CA THR A 77 24.82 10.36 11.11
C THR A 77 23.63 10.35 10.14
N VAL A 78 22.65 9.48 10.37
CA VAL A 78 21.49 9.35 9.49
C VAL A 78 20.21 9.74 10.21
N ILE A 79 19.43 10.63 9.62
CA ILE A 79 18.08 11.02 10.05
C ILE A 79 17.11 10.56 8.99
N ILE A 80 16.12 9.73 9.37
CA ILE A 80 15.11 9.19 8.44
C ILE A 80 13.73 9.56 8.95
N THR A 81 12.88 10.13 8.09
CA THR A 81 11.44 10.19 8.31
C THR A 81 10.78 9.03 7.60
N GLU A 82 9.85 8.33 8.25
CA GLU A 82 9.14 7.19 7.66
C GLU A 82 7.77 6.98 8.29
N HIS A 83 6.81 6.57 7.47
CA HIS A 83 5.49 6.13 7.92
C HIS A 83 5.39 4.60 8.05
N ARG A 84 6.24 3.85 7.33
CA ARG A 84 6.30 2.39 7.38
C ARG A 84 7.38 1.96 8.37
N LEU A 85 7.02 1.86 9.63
CA LEU A 85 7.98 1.62 10.71
C LEU A 85 8.47 0.17 10.80
N GLU A 86 7.80 -0.79 10.15
CA GLU A 86 8.10 -2.22 10.21
C GLU A 86 9.58 -2.55 9.93
N SER A 87 10.17 -1.88 8.95
CA SER A 87 11.56 -2.14 8.53
C SER A 87 12.58 -1.19 9.16
N VAL A 88 12.18 -0.05 9.71
CA VAL A 88 13.06 1.01 10.17
C VAL A 88 13.18 1.04 11.70
N PHE A 89 12.06 0.86 12.40
CA PHE A 89 11.94 1.08 13.84
C PHE A 89 12.96 0.28 14.67
N SER A 90 13.13 -1.00 14.34
CA SER A 90 14.08 -1.87 15.04
C SER A 90 15.56 -1.55 14.77
N HIS A 91 15.85 -0.70 13.81
CA HIS A 91 17.20 -0.35 13.37
C HIS A 91 17.65 1.03 13.79
N ALA A 92 16.72 1.85 14.27
CA ALA A 92 17.02 3.17 14.79
C ALA A 92 17.69 3.08 16.17
N ASP A 93 18.77 3.83 16.37
CA ASP A 93 19.36 4.01 17.70
C ASP A 93 18.45 4.86 18.58
N ARG A 94 17.82 5.88 17.98
CA ARG A 94 16.88 6.81 18.63
C ARG A 94 15.69 7.05 17.74
N VAL A 95 14.52 7.20 18.35
CA VAL A 95 13.26 7.55 17.69
C VAL A 95 12.75 8.86 18.27
N LEU A 96 12.23 9.71 17.39
CA LEU A 96 11.53 10.95 17.72
C LEU A 96 10.12 10.84 17.10
N ALA A 97 9.11 10.75 17.95
CA ALA A 97 7.70 10.79 17.53
C ALA A 97 7.20 12.23 17.55
N LEU A 98 6.64 12.69 16.42
CA LEU A 98 6.10 14.04 16.26
C LEU A 98 4.60 13.95 16.01
N ASP A 99 3.83 14.72 16.78
CA ASP A 99 2.39 14.88 16.61
C ASP A 99 2.04 16.38 16.63
N GLU A 100 1.26 16.83 15.64
CA GLU A 100 0.88 18.24 15.47
C GLU A 100 2.04 19.25 15.64
N GLY A 101 3.24 18.89 15.14
CA GLY A 101 4.44 19.73 15.24
C GLY A 101 5.09 19.73 16.62
N ARG A 102 4.67 18.88 17.53
CA ARG A 102 5.23 18.72 18.89
C ARG A 102 5.88 17.36 19.06
N VAL A 103 6.87 17.28 19.95
CA VAL A 103 7.50 16.02 20.34
C VAL A 103 6.55 15.28 21.28
N ALA A 104 5.95 14.17 20.80
CA ALA A 104 5.11 13.29 21.58
C ALA A 104 5.98 12.33 22.44
N ALA A 105 7.05 11.75 21.85
CA ALA A 105 7.98 10.88 22.55
C ALA A 105 9.37 10.94 21.92
N HIS A 106 10.41 10.69 22.73
CA HIS A 106 11.80 10.62 22.27
C HIS A 106 12.59 9.64 23.14
N GLY A 107 13.32 8.74 22.51
CA GLY A 107 14.12 7.73 23.22
C GLY A 107 14.59 6.62 22.33
N THR A 108 14.97 5.49 22.92
CA THR A 108 15.16 4.23 22.20
C THR A 108 13.81 3.75 21.64
N PRO A 109 13.80 2.87 20.62
CA PRO A 109 12.54 2.33 20.07
C PRO A 109 11.60 1.76 21.15
N ARG A 110 12.12 1.03 22.15
CA ARG A 110 11.30 0.47 23.23
C ARG A 110 10.72 1.54 24.16
N GLU A 111 11.53 2.56 24.52
CA GLU A 111 11.06 3.68 25.35
C GLU A 111 9.95 4.46 24.66
N VAL A 112 10.10 4.73 23.34
CA VAL A 112 9.08 5.44 22.55
C VAL A 112 7.81 4.61 22.40
N ALA A 113 7.92 3.31 22.08
CA ALA A 113 6.76 2.42 22.02
C ALA A 113 5.99 2.42 23.34
N ASN A 114 6.69 2.28 24.48
CA ASN A 114 6.07 2.32 25.79
C ASN A 114 5.39 3.66 26.11
N ALA A 115 6.02 4.78 25.77
CA ALA A 115 5.45 6.11 25.98
C ALA A 115 4.15 6.31 25.17
N LEU A 116 4.13 5.91 23.91
CA LEU A 116 2.95 6.01 23.04
C LEU A 116 1.80 5.12 23.56
N TYR A 117 2.07 3.90 23.98
CA TYR A 117 1.04 3.04 24.58
C TYR A 117 0.52 3.55 25.90
N ALA A 118 1.39 4.15 26.74
CA ALA A 118 1.00 4.72 28.04
C ALA A 118 0.04 5.92 27.88
N THR A 119 0.19 6.70 26.79
CA THR A 119 -0.68 7.85 26.50
C THR A 119 -1.94 7.47 25.71
N GLY A 120 -2.00 6.27 25.14
CA GLY A 120 -3.09 5.86 24.25
C GLY A 120 -3.09 6.59 22.91
N ASP A 121 -1.92 7.00 22.44
CA ASP A 121 -1.73 7.77 21.22
C ASP A 121 -2.05 6.93 19.96
N ASP A 122 -2.75 7.51 19.00
CA ASP A 122 -3.09 6.85 17.72
C ASP A 122 -1.83 6.47 16.90
N MET A 123 -0.66 7.06 17.18
CA MET A 123 0.62 6.67 16.57
C MET A 123 1.02 5.22 16.89
N THR A 124 0.44 4.60 17.94
CA THR A 124 0.61 3.16 18.23
C THR A 124 0.22 2.28 17.06
N LEU A 125 -0.73 2.72 16.21
CA LEU A 125 -1.16 2.01 15.00
C LEU A 125 -0.06 1.91 13.93
N SER A 126 0.92 2.82 13.96
CA SER A 126 2.06 2.84 13.03
C SER A 126 3.23 1.96 13.50
N LEU A 127 3.22 1.52 14.76
CA LEU A 127 4.29 0.69 15.32
C LEU A 127 4.33 -0.70 14.66
N PRO A 128 5.50 -1.36 14.61
CA PRO A 128 5.63 -2.71 14.03
C PRO A 128 4.70 -3.73 14.67
N SER A 129 4.22 -4.70 13.87
CA SER A 129 3.32 -5.78 14.34
C SER A 129 3.81 -6.49 15.61
N PRO A 130 5.11 -6.85 15.78
CA PRO A 130 5.57 -7.47 17.03
C PRO A 130 5.33 -6.61 18.26
N VAL A 131 5.52 -5.29 18.12
CA VAL A 131 5.26 -4.33 19.21
C VAL A 131 3.78 -4.25 19.52
N ARG A 132 2.93 -4.12 18.48
CA ARG A 132 1.48 -4.03 18.64
C ARG A 132 0.87 -5.28 19.28
N VAL A 133 1.31 -6.47 18.83
CA VAL A 133 0.88 -7.74 19.41
C VAL A 133 1.33 -7.85 20.87
N TYR A 134 2.58 -7.50 21.16
CA TYR A 134 3.11 -7.54 22.53
C TYR A 134 2.27 -6.71 23.49
N TYR A 135 2.03 -5.42 23.19
CA TYR A 135 1.22 -4.55 24.04
C TYR A 135 -0.26 -4.90 24.05
N GLY A 136 -0.76 -5.57 23.03
CA GLY A 136 -2.13 -6.12 23.00
C GLY A 136 -2.32 -7.27 23.97
N VAL A 137 -1.26 -8.06 24.24
CA VAL A 137 -1.28 -9.23 25.14
C VAL A 137 -0.73 -8.88 26.52
N GLU A 138 0.46 -8.29 26.60
CA GLU A 138 1.18 -7.97 27.82
C GLU A 138 1.01 -6.50 28.17
N LYS A 139 0.39 -6.23 29.30
CA LYS A 139 -0.04 -4.85 29.59
C LYS A 139 1.05 -3.88 30.04
N MET A 140 2.35 -4.21 30.25
CA MET A 140 3.36 -3.20 30.68
C MET A 140 4.79 -3.66 31.07
N ASP A 141 5.50 -4.41 30.26
CA ASP A 141 6.96 -4.49 30.44
C ASP A 141 7.72 -4.01 29.18
N ALA A 142 8.17 -2.75 29.21
CA ALA A 142 8.87 -2.15 28.09
C ALA A 142 10.21 -2.85 27.75
N SER A 143 10.86 -3.48 28.74
CA SER A 143 12.18 -4.09 28.57
C SER A 143 12.15 -5.36 27.72
N ALA A 144 11.04 -6.09 27.78
CA ALA A 144 10.81 -7.35 27.06
C ALA A 144 10.10 -7.16 25.70
N CYS A 145 9.70 -5.94 25.33
CA CYS A 145 8.98 -5.67 24.10
C CYS A 145 9.81 -6.06 22.86
N PRO A 146 9.31 -6.99 22.01
CA PRO A 146 9.99 -7.39 20.78
C PRO A 146 9.88 -6.31 19.73
N LEU A 147 10.99 -5.96 19.07
CA LEU A 147 11.04 -4.97 17.99
C LEU A 147 11.05 -5.59 16.60
N THR A 148 11.36 -6.88 16.50
CA THR A 148 11.49 -7.59 15.23
C THR A 148 10.57 -8.81 15.19
N VAL A 149 10.23 -9.27 13.97
CA VAL A 149 9.48 -10.53 13.76
C VAL A 149 10.19 -11.72 14.44
N ARG A 150 11.53 -11.74 14.45
CA ARG A 150 12.32 -12.79 15.11
C ARG A 150 12.14 -12.77 16.62
N GLU A 151 12.29 -11.60 17.23
CA GLU A 151 12.09 -11.41 18.68
C GLU A 151 10.63 -11.75 19.06
N GLY A 152 9.67 -11.26 18.29
CA GLY A 152 8.26 -11.54 18.49
C GLY A 152 7.93 -13.02 18.41
N ARG A 153 8.53 -13.75 17.46
CA ARG A 153 8.38 -15.22 17.39
C ARG A 153 8.91 -15.92 18.63
N THR A 154 10.10 -15.54 19.10
CA THR A 154 10.69 -16.14 20.28
C THR A 154 9.81 -15.90 21.51
N TRP A 155 9.42 -14.64 21.75
CA TRP A 155 8.51 -14.26 22.81
C TRP A 155 7.17 -15.03 22.76
N LEU A 156 6.57 -15.12 21.56
CA LEU A 156 5.28 -15.77 21.40
C LEU A 156 5.35 -17.29 21.68
N VAL A 157 6.42 -17.96 21.23
CA VAL A 157 6.65 -19.38 21.51
C VAL A 157 6.81 -19.61 23.03
N GLU A 158 7.61 -18.79 23.72
CA GLU A 158 7.82 -18.87 25.17
C GLU A 158 6.48 -18.63 25.91
N ARG A 159 5.71 -17.64 25.50
CA ARG A 159 4.39 -17.31 26.06
C ARG A 159 3.40 -18.45 25.91
N VAL A 160 3.28 -19.04 24.71
CA VAL A 160 2.38 -20.18 24.44
C VAL A 160 2.81 -21.44 25.19
N LEU A 161 4.09 -21.65 25.39
CA LEU A 161 4.60 -22.78 26.21
C LEU A 161 4.31 -22.60 27.71
N ALA A 162 4.37 -21.35 28.21
CA ALA A 162 4.10 -21.03 29.59
C ALA A 162 2.58 -21.07 29.90
N GLU A 163 1.76 -20.55 29.02
CA GLU A 163 0.30 -20.49 29.14
C GLU A 163 -0.33 -20.91 27.81
N PRO A 164 -0.57 -22.22 27.61
CA PRO A 164 -1.19 -22.71 26.38
C PRO A 164 -2.61 -22.16 26.19
N PRO A 165 -2.90 -21.50 25.06
CA PRO A 165 -4.24 -20.97 24.77
C PRO A 165 -5.23 -22.10 24.46
N ALA A 166 -6.53 -21.86 24.66
CA ALA A 166 -7.57 -22.82 24.34
C ALA A 166 -7.74 -23.02 22.82
N ARG A 167 -7.36 -22.04 22.01
CA ARG A 167 -7.39 -22.11 20.55
C ARG A 167 -6.01 -21.86 19.98
N VAL A 168 -5.65 -22.61 18.95
CA VAL A 168 -4.37 -22.48 18.21
C VAL A 168 -4.57 -22.21 16.72
N SER A 169 -5.82 -21.99 16.30
CA SER A 169 -6.14 -21.74 14.90
C SER A 169 -7.34 -20.84 14.72
N ILE A 170 -7.33 -20.10 13.63
CA ILE A 170 -8.49 -19.34 13.14
C ILE A 170 -8.95 -20.01 11.84
N PRO A 171 -10.27 -20.29 11.69
CA PRO A 171 -10.81 -20.85 10.47
C PRO A 171 -10.62 -19.89 9.30
N ASP A 172 -10.63 -20.43 8.07
CA ASP A 172 -10.56 -19.60 6.85
C ASP A 172 -11.77 -18.68 6.74
N ASP A 173 -11.57 -17.55 6.10
CA ASP A 173 -12.64 -16.60 5.84
C ASP A 173 -13.64 -17.18 4.82
N PRO A 174 -14.93 -16.87 4.91
CA PRO A 174 -15.90 -17.33 3.94
C PRO A 174 -15.58 -16.77 2.55
N ILE A 175 -15.63 -17.62 1.53
CA ILE A 175 -15.50 -17.16 0.14
C ILE A 175 -16.80 -16.42 -0.22
N PRO A 176 -16.71 -15.17 -0.75
CA PRO A 176 -17.89 -14.44 -1.19
C PRO A 176 -18.69 -15.22 -2.23
N GLU A 177 -19.99 -15.37 -2.00
CA GLU A 177 -20.86 -16.06 -2.95
C GLU A 177 -21.02 -15.24 -4.23
N PRO A 178 -20.98 -15.89 -5.41
CA PRO A 178 -21.18 -15.19 -6.69
C PRO A 178 -22.57 -14.56 -6.75
N ALA A 179 -22.66 -13.25 -6.79
CA ALA A 179 -23.92 -12.51 -6.95
C ALA A 179 -24.18 -12.20 -8.44
N GLY A 180 -24.37 -13.25 -9.26
CA GLY A 180 -24.66 -13.13 -10.69
C GLY A 180 -23.44 -13.08 -11.59
N ASP A 181 -23.48 -12.26 -12.65
CA ASP A 181 -22.34 -12.11 -13.58
C ASP A 181 -21.18 -11.34 -12.91
N PRO A 182 -19.91 -11.76 -13.15
CA PRO A 182 -18.76 -11.07 -12.60
C PRO A 182 -18.69 -9.63 -13.10
N VAL A 183 -18.16 -8.74 -12.26
CA VAL A 183 -17.93 -7.34 -12.64
C VAL A 183 -16.77 -7.21 -13.60
N VAL A 184 -15.76 -8.06 -13.46
CA VAL A 184 -14.59 -8.17 -14.35
C VAL A 184 -14.33 -9.62 -14.67
N GLU A 185 -14.15 -9.93 -15.96
CA GLU A 185 -13.75 -11.24 -16.43
C GLU A 185 -12.67 -11.11 -17.50
N LEU A 186 -11.48 -11.63 -17.21
CA LEU A 186 -10.38 -11.79 -18.16
C LEU A 186 -10.20 -13.26 -18.47
N ARG A 187 -9.97 -13.59 -19.75
CA ARG A 187 -9.65 -14.94 -20.23
C ARG A 187 -8.50 -14.85 -21.21
N ASP A 188 -7.38 -15.47 -20.87
CA ASP A 188 -6.19 -15.63 -21.71
C ASP A 188 -5.69 -14.29 -22.27
N VAL A 189 -5.65 -13.24 -21.43
CA VAL A 189 -5.32 -11.87 -21.84
C VAL A 189 -3.81 -11.68 -21.93
N TRP A 190 -3.37 -11.15 -23.09
CA TRP A 190 -2.00 -10.80 -23.37
C TRP A 190 -1.89 -9.32 -23.75
N PHE A 191 -0.88 -8.65 -23.20
CA PHE A 191 -0.63 -7.24 -23.47
C PHE A 191 0.85 -6.91 -23.48
N ARG A 192 1.25 -6.02 -24.40
CA ARG A 192 2.55 -5.36 -24.48
C ARG A 192 2.35 -3.91 -24.88
N TYR A 193 3.23 -3.02 -24.42
CA TYR A 193 3.17 -1.60 -24.77
C TYR A 193 3.67 -1.35 -26.19
N GLU A 194 4.76 -2.00 -26.58
CA GLU A 194 5.36 -1.88 -27.91
C GLU A 194 5.21 -3.17 -28.68
N ARG A 195 5.02 -3.05 -30.01
CA ARG A 195 4.76 -4.21 -30.89
C ARG A 195 5.88 -5.27 -30.84
N THR A 196 7.12 -4.85 -30.64
CA THR A 196 8.33 -5.71 -30.55
C THR A 196 8.85 -5.85 -29.11
N GLY A 197 8.20 -5.18 -28.13
CA GLY A 197 8.58 -5.22 -26.74
C GLY A 197 8.15 -6.52 -26.03
N PRO A 198 8.60 -6.72 -24.78
CA PRO A 198 8.22 -7.87 -23.99
C PRO A 198 6.74 -7.80 -23.59
N ASP A 199 6.13 -8.98 -23.45
CA ASP A 199 4.78 -9.07 -22.92
C ASP A 199 4.77 -8.72 -21.43
N VAL A 200 3.89 -7.78 -21.06
CA VAL A 200 3.68 -7.33 -19.68
C VAL A 200 2.57 -8.15 -19.02
N LEU A 201 1.52 -8.50 -19.77
CA LEU A 201 0.53 -9.49 -19.35
C LEU A 201 0.67 -10.73 -20.24
N ARG A 202 0.65 -11.90 -19.59
CA ARG A 202 0.84 -13.20 -20.22
C ARG A 202 -0.21 -14.15 -19.70
N ASP A 203 -1.11 -14.58 -20.57
CA ASP A 203 -2.17 -15.52 -20.24
C ASP A 203 -2.97 -15.15 -18.98
N ALA A 204 -3.15 -13.85 -18.77
CA ALA A 204 -3.82 -13.35 -17.56
C ALA A 204 -5.31 -13.70 -17.60
N SER A 205 -5.71 -14.55 -16.66
CA SER A 205 -7.10 -14.96 -16.47
C SER A 205 -7.54 -14.61 -15.04
N LEU A 206 -8.67 -13.91 -14.91
CA LEU A 206 -9.15 -13.42 -13.62
C LEU A 206 -10.67 -13.22 -13.68
N ARG A 207 -11.34 -13.57 -12.59
CA ARG A 207 -12.75 -13.32 -12.38
C ARG A 207 -12.94 -12.58 -11.06
N ILE A 208 -13.65 -11.42 -11.10
CA ILE A 208 -13.96 -10.62 -9.91
C ILE A 208 -15.47 -10.50 -9.79
N GLU A 209 -15.97 -10.93 -8.64
CA GLU A 209 -17.39 -10.88 -8.32
C GLU A 209 -17.82 -9.45 -7.92
N ARG A 210 -19.14 -9.22 -7.87
CA ARG A 210 -19.71 -7.92 -7.51
C ARG A 210 -19.71 -7.69 -6.01
N GLY A 211 -19.59 -6.42 -5.59
CA GLY A 211 -19.82 -6.01 -4.21
C GLY A 211 -18.75 -6.53 -3.23
N ILE A 212 -17.50 -6.61 -3.68
CA ILE A 212 -16.36 -7.02 -2.85
C ILE A 212 -15.20 -6.03 -2.97
N VAL A 213 -14.29 -6.10 -2.01
CA VAL A 213 -12.94 -5.54 -2.10
C VAL A 213 -12.01 -6.64 -2.59
N PHE A 214 -11.55 -6.53 -3.84
CA PHE A 214 -10.56 -7.42 -4.43
C PHE A 214 -9.19 -6.76 -4.41
N ALA A 215 -8.19 -7.39 -3.81
CA ALA A 215 -6.81 -6.91 -3.82
C ALA A 215 -5.96 -7.71 -4.82
N LEU A 216 -5.12 -7.02 -5.59
CA LEU A 216 -4.13 -7.65 -6.46
C LEU A 216 -2.73 -7.35 -5.91
N VAL A 217 -2.04 -8.39 -5.47
CA VAL A 217 -0.68 -8.30 -4.92
C VAL A 217 0.35 -8.92 -5.86
N GLY A 218 1.64 -8.61 -5.66
CA GLY A 218 2.75 -9.13 -6.47
C GLY A 218 3.93 -8.16 -6.49
N GLY A 219 5.08 -8.59 -6.98
CA GLY A 219 6.30 -7.78 -7.09
C GLY A 219 6.17 -6.57 -8.02
N ASN A 220 7.14 -5.67 -7.98
CA ASN A 220 7.21 -4.55 -8.94
C ASN A 220 7.44 -5.09 -10.36
N GLY A 221 6.83 -4.42 -11.35
CA GLY A 221 6.97 -4.79 -12.76
C GLY A 221 6.19 -6.04 -13.19
N THR A 222 5.41 -6.70 -12.32
CA THR A 222 4.63 -7.90 -12.69
C THR A 222 3.41 -7.61 -13.55
N GLY A 223 3.04 -6.34 -13.78
CA GLY A 223 1.93 -5.96 -14.65
C GLY A 223 0.65 -5.53 -13.94
N LYS A 224 0.66 -5.34 -12.60
CA LYS A 224 -0.54 -4.98 -11.81
C LYS A 224 -1.25 -3.72 -12.31
N SER A 225 -0.54 -2.58 -12.39
CA SER A 225 -1.09 -1.32 -12.90
C SER A 225 -1.52 -1.44 -14.38
N THR A 226 -0.81 -2.26 -15.16
CA THR A 226 -1.18 -2.55 -16.54
C THR A 226 -2.49 -3.31 -16.62
N LEU A 227 -2.72 -4.25 -15.71
CA LEU A 227 -3.99 -4.97 -15.61
C LEU A 227 -5.15 -4.02 -15.30
N LEU A 228 -4.98 -3.09 -14.34
CA LEU A 228 -6.00 -2.05 -14.08
C LEU A 228 -6.25 -1.17 -15.31
N LYS A 229 -5.20 -0.76 -16.02
CA LYS A 229 -5.31 0.01 -17.27
C LYS A 229 -6.03 -0.77 -18.37
N CYS A 230 -5.87 -2.09 -18.45
CA CYS A 230 -6.67 -2.93 -19.36
C CYS A 230 -8.14 -2.94 -18.94
N ILE A 231 -8.44 -3.11 -17.64
CA ILE A 231 -9.82 -3.16 -17.13
C ILE A 231 -10.55 -1.85 -17.38
N CYS A 232 -9.92 -0.70 -17.14
CA CYS A 232 -10.53 0.60 -17.43
C CYS A 232 -10.53 0.97 -18.93
N GLY A 233 -9.91 0.16 -19.81
CA GLY A 233 -9.88 0.42 -21.24
C GLY A 233 -8.85 1.48 -21.69
N ALA A 234 -7.99 1.97 -20.80
CA ALA A 234 -6.93 2.90 -21.13
C ALA A 234 -5.88 2.28 -22.08
N VAL A 235 -5.67 0.96 -21.97
CA VAL A 235 -4.88 0.17 -22.92
C VAL A 235 -5.68 -1.05 -23.38
N ARG A 236 -5.42 -1.54 -24.59
CA ARG A 236 -6.15 -2.66 -25.16
C ARG A 236 -5.25 -3.89 -25.33
N PRO A 237 -5.62 -5.05 -24.74
CA PRO A 237 -4.91 -6.28 -24.98
C PRO A 237 -4.99 -6.69 -26.46
N TYR A 238 -3.91 -7.27 -26.97
CA TYR A 238 -3.87 -7.73 -28.37
C TYR A 238 -4.40 -9.16 -28.53
N ARG A 239 -4.55 -9.92 -27.43
CA ARG A 239 -5.11 -11.27 -27.41
C ARG A 239 -5.89 -11.49 -26.12
N GLY A 240 -6.86 -12.41 -26.17
CA GLY A 240 -7.73 -12.79 -25.06
C GLY A 240 -9.09 -12.10 -25.10
N LYS A 241 -9.89 -12.30 -24.04
CA LYS A 241 -11.21 -11.71 -23.88
C LYS A 241 -11.29 -10.95 -22.56
N LEU A 242 -11.81 -9.73 -22.60
CA LEU A 242 -12.01 -8.89 -21.44
C LEU A 242 -13.46 -8.37 -21.44
N ARG A 243 -14.17 -8.66 -20.35
CA ARG A 243 -15.51 -8.16 -20.06
C ARG A 243 -15.49 -7.32 -18.80
N VAL A 244 -16.18 -6.21 -18.81
CA VAL A 244 -16.32 -5.28 -17.67
C VAL A 244 -17.78 -4.92 -17.53
N LEU A 245 -18.32 -5.00 -16.31
CA LEU A 245 -19.74 -4.77 -16.02
C LEU A 245 -20.67 -5.63 -16.88
N GLY A 246 -20.30 -6.90 -17.13
CA GLY A 246 -21.07 -7.85 -17.91
C GLY A 246 -20.99 -7.69 -19.43
N ARG A 247 -20.30 -6.67 -19.97
CA ARG A 247 -20.17 -6.40 -21.41
C ARG A 247 -18.72 -6.56 -21.88
N PRO A 248 -18.48 -7.04 -23.13
CA PRO A 248 -17.15 -7.02 -23.72
C PRO A 248 -16.58 -5.59 -23.73
N LEU A 249 -15.30 -5.42 -23.31
CA LEU A 249 -14.67 -4.10 -23.25
C LEU A 249 -14.73 -3.37 -24.61
N ALA A 250 -14.54 -4.09 -25.70
CA ALA A 250 -14.58 -3.53 -27.05
C ALA A 250 -15.97 -2.99 -27.47
N SER A 251 -17.04 -3.35 -26.75
CA SER A 251 -18.41 -2.89 -27.05
C SER A 251 -18.77 -1.54 -26.40
N TRP A 252 -17.95 -1.05 -25.47
CA TRP A 252 -18.12 0.26 -24.85
C TRP A 252 -17.63 1.35 -25.79
N LYS A 253 -18.46 2.40 -26.00
CA LYS A 253 -18.15 3.50 -26.93
C LYS A 253 -17.92 4.80 -26.18
N GLY A 254 -16.94 5.59 -26.64
CA GLY A 254 -16.62 6.89 -26.06
C GLY A 254 -16.47 6.81 -24.52
N ASN A 255 -17.19 7.65 -23.81
CA ASN A 255 -17.16 7.75 -22.36
C ASN A 255 -18.21 6.88 -21.63
N GLU A 256 -18.94 5.99 -22.34
CA GLU A 256 -19.99 5.16 -21.72
C GLU A 256 -19.49 4.36 -20.50
N LEU A 257 -18.25 3.83 -20.58
CA LEU A 257 -17.67 3.02 -19.51
C LEU A 257 -17.47 3.83 -18.22
N PHE A 258 -17.20 5.12 -18.34
CA PHE A 258 -16.86 6.00 -17.20
C PHE A 258 -18.09 6.70 -16.60
N ARG A 259 -19.21 6.77 -17.32
CA ARG A 259 -20.46 7.39 -16.81
C ARG A 259 -21.16 6.44 -15.84
N GLY A 260 -20.86 6.59 -14.53
CA GLY A 260 -21.40 5.72 -13.47
C GLY A 260 -20.99 4.24 -13.61
N GLY A 261 -19.95 3.93 -14.38
CA GLY A 261 -19.46 2.58 -14.62
C GLY A 261 -18.16 2.30 -13.89
N VAL A 262 -17.06 2.78 -14.45
CA VAL A 262 -15.71 2.54 -13.94
C VAL A 262 -15.04 3.85 -13.60
N ALA A 263 -14.42 3.94 -12.42
CA ALA A 263 -13.49 5.01 -12.09
C ALA A 263 -12.14 4.42 -11.70
N MET A 264 -11.06 5.17 -11.94
CA MET A 264 -9.70 4.74 -11.62
C MET A 264 -8.95 5.85 -10.92
N LEU A 265 -8.41 5.52 -9.73
CA LEU A 265 -7.42 6.32 -9.04
C LEU A 265 -6.03 5.83 -9.47
N PRO A 266 -5.24 6.63 -10.19
CA PRO A 266 -3.89 6.24 -10.60
C PRO A 266 -2.91 6.30 -9.42
N GLN A 267 -1.76 5.63 -9.56
CA GLN A 267 -0.69 5.61 -8.57
C GLN A 267 -0.13 7.00 -8.22
N ASP A 268 -0.12 7.91 -9.20
CA ASP A 268 0.29 9.30 -9.01
C ASP A 268 -0.94 10.21 -9.14
N PRO A 269 -1.47 10.72 -8.01
CA PRO A 269 -2.69 11.54 -7.99
C PRO A 269 -2.52 12.89 -8.68
N VAL A 270 -1.29 13.42 -8.78
CA VAL A 270 -1.00 14.71 -9.42
C VAL A 270 -1.47 14.75 -10.86
N ASN A 271 -1.47 13.61 -11.54
CA ASN A 271 -1.93 13.49 -12.93
C ASN A 271 -3.43 13.77 -13.12
N LEU A 272 -4.21 13.83 -12.04
CA LEU A 272 -5.65 14.15 -12.07
C LEU A 272 -5.93 15.64 -11.87
N PHE A 273 -4.94 16.45 -11.46
CA PHE A 273 -5.15 17.84 -11.10
C PHE A 273 -4.91 18.79 -12.27
N SER A 274 -5.85 19.69 -12.50
CA SER A 274 -5.86 20.67 -13.60
C SER A 274 -6.33 22.05 -13.18
N ARG A 275 -6.92 22.19 -11.98
CA ARG A 275 -7.53 23.42 -11.47
C ARG A 275 -6.67 24.06 -10.37
N LYS A 276 -7.01 25.29 -9.98
CA LYS A 276 -6.25 26.09 -9.00
C LYS A 276 -6.62 25.76 -7.55
N THR A 277 -7.82 25.27 -7.31
CA THR A 277 -8.28 24.92 -5.97
C THR A 277 -8.89 23.51 -5.96
N VAL A 278 -8.83 22.84 -4.80
CA VAL A 278 -9.48 21.54 -4.60
C VAL A 278 -10.98 21.62 -4.91
N ARG A 279 -11.65 22.71 -4.50
CA ARG A 279 -13.07 22.91 -4.80
C ARG A 279 -13.35 22.95 -6.31
N GLU A 280 -12.50 23.64 -7.08
CA GLU A 280 -12.62 23.68 -8.54
C GLU A 280 -12.38 22.32 -9.18
N GLU A 281 -11.42 21.53 -8.66
CA GLU A 281 -11.16 20.14 -9.10
C GLU A 281 -12.38 19.25 -8.93
N LEU A 282 -13.07 19.37 -7.80
CA LEU A 282 -14.29 18.60 -7.54
C LEU A 282 -15.45 19.07 -8.41
N ALA A 283 -15.63 20.38 -8.57
CA ALA A 283 -16.69 20.95 -9.38
C ALA A 283 -16.57 20.55 -10.85
N GLU A 284 -15.35 20.51 -11.39
CA GLU A 284 -15.06 20.09 -12.77
C GLU A 284 -15.67 18.72 -13.10
N MET A 285 -15.63 17.76 -12.16
CA MET A 285 -16.15 16.41 -12.38
C MET A 285 -17.67 16.36 -12.62
N LEU A 286 -18.38 17.41 -12.22
CA LEU A 286 -19.82 17.52 -12.33
C LEU A 286 -20.27 18.56 -13.38
N GLU A 287 -19.33 19.20 -14.12
CA GLU A 287 -19.67 20.20 -15.15
C GLU A 287 -20.61 19.64 -16.22
N ASP A 288 -20.33 18.43 -16.71
CA ASP A 288 -21.10 17.75 -17.76
C ASP A 288 -22.26 16.88 -17.22
N ALA A 289 -22.48 16.88 -15.90
CA ALA A 289 -23.58 16.13 -15.31
C ALA A 289 -24.89 16.93 -15.46
N ASP A 290 -25.95 16.27 -15.94
CA ASP A 290 -27.29 16.85 -16.05
C ASP A 290 -28.00 16.88 -14.68
N ILE A 291 -27.43 17.64 -13.73
CA ILE A 291 -27.91 17.81 -12.36
C ILE A 291 -27.94 19.29 -11.97
N GLY A 292 -28.85 19.65 -11.06
CA GLY A 292 -29.00 21.02 -10.56
C GLY A 292 -27.83 21.48 -9.69
N ALA A 293 -27.70 22.79 -9.51
CA ALA A 293 -26.62 23.36 -8.69
C ALA A 293 -26.65 22.88 -7.22
N ALA A 294 -27.83 22.74 -6.64
CA ALA A 294 -27.99 22.22 -5.27
C ALA A 294 -27.51 20.77 -5.13
N GLU A 295 -27.82 19.92 -6.10
CA GLU A 295 -27.39 18.52 -6.10
C GLU A 295 -25.87 18.41 -6.33
N ARG A 296 -25.27 19.30 -7.15
CA ARG A 296 -23.81 19.35 -7.31
C ARG A 296 -23.11 19.66 -5.98
N GLU A 297 -23.62 20.65 -5.26
CA GLU A 297 -23.06 21.04 -3.97
C GLU A 297 -23.20 19.91 -2.95
N GLU A 298 -24.37 19.26 -2.84
CA GLU A 298 -24.58 18.13 -1.95
C GLU A 298 -23.62 16.95 -2.25
N ARG A 299 -23.36 16.68 -3.53
CA ARG A 299 -22.41 15.61 -3.92
C ARG A 299 -20.98 15.97 -3.57
N ILE A 300 -20.59 17.25 -3.72
CA ILE A 300 -19.26 17.73 -3.34
C ILE A 300 -19.11 17.64 -1.81
N GLU A 301 -20.05 18.16 -1.03
CA GLU A 301 -20.04 18.11 0.43
C GLU A 301 -19.92 16.64 0.92
N ARG A 302 -20.71 15.74 0.36
CA ARG A 302 -20.65 14.32 0.72
C ARG A 302 -19.28 13.70 0.51
N VAL A 303 -18.66 13.86 -0.66
CA VAL A 303 -17.33 13.25 -0.90
C VAL A 303 -16.23 13.95 -0.12
N THR A 304 -16.39 15.23 0.16
CA THR A 304 -15.49 16.05 0.97
C THR A 304 -15.44 15.52 2.41
N ASP A 305 -16.61 15.27 3.01
CA ASP A 305 -16.76 14.65 4.34
C ASP A 305 -16.23 13.20 4.34
N GLU A 306 -16.67 12.37 3.39
CA GLU A 306 -16.24 10.96 3.26
C GLU A 306 -14.71 10.82 3.13
N CYS A 307 -14.02 11.77 2.50
CA CYS A 307 -12.57 11.76 2.31
C CYS A 307 -11.80 12.62 3.33
N GLY A 308 -12.51 13.34 4.21
CA GLY A 308 -11.91 14.20 5.24
C GLY A 308 -11.05 15.33 4.66
N ILE A 309 -11.56 16.04 3.64
CA ILE A 309 -10.82 17.09 2.91
C ILE A 309 -11.45 18.48 3.02
N ASP A 310 -12.37 18.70 3.98
CA ASP A 310 -13.09 19.96 4.16
C ASP A 310 -12.15 21.17 4.31
N ALA A 311 -11.11 21.01 5.12
CA ALA A 311 -10.11 22.04 5.36
C ALA A 311 -9.24 22.37 4.14
N LEU A 312 -9.26 21.52 3.11
CA LEU A 312 -8.38 21.60 1.94
C LEU A 312 -9.05 22.29 0.73
N LEU A 313 -10.35 22.55 0.76
CA LEU A 313 -11.13 23.02 -0.39
C LEU A 313 -10.58 24.31 -1.05
N ALA A 314 -9.99 25.20 -0.26
CA ALA A 314 -9.42 26.46 -0.75
C ALA A 314 -7.94 26.34 -1.18
N ALA A 315 -7.28 25.22 -0.85
CA ALA A 315 -5.87 25.02 -1.14
C ALA A 315 -5.62 24.70 -2.62
N HIS A 316 -4.40 24.97 -3.08
CA HIS A 316 -3.96 24.54 -4.40
C HIS A 316 -3.58 23.04 -4.31
N PRO A 317 -4.07 22.16 -5.23
CA PRO A 317 -3.83 20.72 -5.13
C PRO A 317 -2.34 20.31 -5.08
N LEU A 318 -1.47 21.06 -5.75
CA LEU A 318 -0.04 20.77 -5.77
C LEU A 318 0.71 21.25 -4.51
N ASP A 319 0.10 22.07 -3.66
CA ASP A 319 0.68 22.52 -2.38
C ASP A 319 0.35 21.56 -1.23
N LEU A 320 -0.48 20.55 -1.50
CA LEU A 320 -0.89 19.54 -0.53
C LEU A 320 0.19 18.47 -0.34
N SER A 321 0.25 17.89 0.85
CA SER A 321 1.04 16.69 1.12
C SER A 321 0.58 15.51 0.25
N GLY A 322 1.45 14.51 0.04
CA GLY A 322 1.13 13.34 -0.79
C GLY A 322 -0.14 12.60 -0.34
N GLY A 323 -0.35 12.46 0.98
CA GLY A 323 -1.56 11.84 1.53
C GLY A 323 -2.83 12.69 1.33
N GLU A 324 -2.73 14.00 1.42
CA GLU A 324 -3.83 14.92 1.11
C GLU A 324 -4.17 14.90 -0.37
N GLN A 325 -3.17 14.90 -1.25
CA GLN A 325 -3.36 14.74 -2.69
C GLN A 325 -4.08 13.43 -3.03
N GLN A 326 -3.71 12.33 -2.37
CA GLN A 326 -4.36 11.02 -2.55
C GLN A 326 -5.84 11.07 -2.16
N ARG A 327 -6.19 11.74 -1.04
CA ARG A 327 -7.58 11.90 -0.59
C ARG A 327 -8.41 12.78 -1.53
N VAL A 328 -7.84 13.89 -1.99
CA VAL A 328 -8.49 14.78 -2.97
C VAL A 328 -8.74 14.04 -4.29
N ALA A 329 -7.75 13.30 -4.79
CA ALA A 329 -7.91 12.51 -6.00
C ALA A 329 -8.96 11.40 -5.84
N LEU A 330 -9.03 10.76 -4.67
CA LEU A 330 -10.07 9.77 -4.36
C LEU A 330 -11.45 10.42 -4.35
N ALA A 331 -11.63 11.57 -3.69
CA ALA A 331 -12.87 12.33 -3.72
C ALA A 331 -13.30 12.68 -5.15
N LYS A 332 -12.34 13.13 -5.98
CA LYS A 332 -12.57 13.46 -7.40
C LYS A 332 -13.13 12.27 -8.18
N VAL A 333 -12.54 11.07 -8.05
CA VAL A 333 -13.01 9.89 -8.78
C VAL A 333 -14.34 9.34 -8.24
N LEU A 334 -14.63 9.53 -6.95
CA LEU A 334 -15.90 9.11 -6.34
C LEU A 334 -17.11 9.94 -6.81
N LEU A 335 -16.89 11.19 -7.22
CA LEU A 335 -17.96 12.02 -7.80
C LEU A 335 -18.56 11.46 -9.07
N THR A 336 -17.88 10.54 -9.77
CA THR A 336 -18.44 9.85 -10.94
C THR A 336 -19.45 8.76 -10.60
N ASP A 337 -19.67 8.49 -9.30
CA ASP A 337 -20.58 7.45 -8.77
C ASP A 337 -20.36 6.05 -9.42
N PRO A 338 -19.13 5.49 -9.31
CA PRO A 338 -18.74 4.31 -10.05
C PRO A 338 -19.37 3.03 -9.46
N ARG A 339 -19.70 2.06 -10.33
CA ARG A 339 -20.04 0.68 -9.94
C ARG A 339 -18.80 -0.19 -9.76
N LEU A 340 -17.69 0.19 -10.40
CA LEU A 340 -16.37 -0.45 -10.29
C LEU A 340 -15.32 0.62 -10.04
N LEU A 341 -14.72 0.60 -8.86
CA LEU A 341 -13.64 1.49 -8.47
C LEU A 341 -12.31 0.76 -8.55
N LEU A 342 -11.40 1.27 -9.37
CA LEU A 342 -10.05 0.75 -9.55
C LEU A 342 -9.07 1.66 -8.81
N LEU A 343 -8.25 1.10 -7.92
CA LEU A 343 -7.32 1.85 -7.08
C LEU A 343 -5.89 1.32 -7.31
N ASP A 344 -5.01 2.17 -7.78
CA ASP A 344 -3.59 1.83 -7.97
C ASP A 344 -2.77 2.41 -6.82
N GLU A 345 -2.32 1.55 -5.90
CA GLU A 345 -1.57 1.87 -4.68
C GLU A 345 -2.26 2.91 -3.76
N PRO A 346 -3.54 2.71 -3.36
CA PRO A 346 -4.31 3.72 -2.65
C PRO A 346 -3.80 4.03 -1.24
N THR A 347 -2.98 3.16 -0.64
CA THR A 347 -2.41 3.33 0.71
C THR A 347 -1.06 4.04 0.72
N LYS A 348 -0.54 4.39 -0.47
CA LYS A 348 0.76 5.04 -0.60
C LYS A 348 0.72 6.46 -0.03
N GLY A 349 1.72 6.78 0.82
CA GLY A 349 1.80 8.10 1.47
C GLY A 349 0.73 8.36 2.54
N LEU A 350 -0.11 7.36 2.88
CA LEU A 350 -1.05 7.47 3.98
C LEU A 350 -0.45 6.94 5.28
N ASP A 351 -0.63 7.68 6.36
CA ASP A 351 -0.36 7.21 7.71
C ASP A 351 -1.41 6.16 8.16
N ALA A 352 -1.21 5.58 9.34
CA ALA A 352 -2.08 4.53 9.85
C ALA A 352 -3.51 5.02 10.11
N PHE A 353 -3.69 6.28 10.51
CA PHE A 353 -5.00 6.88 10.77
C PHE A 353 -5.80 7.00 9.47
N PHE A 354 -5.21 7.55 8.40
CA PHE A 354 -5.88 7.67 7.11
C PHE A 354 -6.08 6.32 6.42
N LYS A 355 -5.20 5.33 6.62
CA LYS A 355 -5.46 3.95 6.16
C LYS A 355 -6.72 3.37 6.79
N ARG A 356 -6.96 3.62 8.09
CA ARG A 356 -8.19 3.20 8.78
C ARG A 356 -9.43 3.89 8.21
N GLN A 357 -9.35 5.20 7.92
CA GLN A 357 -10.45 5.92 7.26
C GLN A 357 -10.71 5.40 5.85
N LEU A 358 -9.66 5.17 5.05
CA LEU A 358 -9.79 4.55 3.72
C LEU A 358 -10.49 3.19 3.81
N ALA A 359 -10.10 2.34 4.75
CA ALA A 359 -10.73 1.04 4.94
C ALA A 359 -12.23 1.15 5.26
N ALA A 360 -12.62 2.07 6.14
CA ALA A 360 -14.03 2.34 6.46
C ALA A 360 -14.80 2.83 5.23
N LEU A 361 -14.21 3.72 4.44
CA LEU A 361 -14.78 4.21 3.19
C LEU A 361 -14.98 3.08 2.18
N LEU A 362 -13.97 2.21 1.98
CA LEU A 362 -14.09 1.06 1.07
C LEU A 362 -15.23 0.12 1.49
N ARG A 363 -15.38 -0.16 2.78
CA ARG A 363 -16.51 -0.97 3.30
C ARG A 363 -17.86 -0.29 3.07
N THR A 364 -17.94 1.03 3.25
CA THR A 364 -19.16 1.81 2.97
C THR A 364 -19.52 1.75 1.48
N LEU A 365 -18.55 1.88 0.59
CA LEU A 365 -18.76 1.78 -0.86
C LEU A 365 -19.26 0.38 -1.26
N VAL A 366 -18.64 -0.67 -0.72
CA VAL A 366 -19.08 -2.06 -0.95
C VAL A 366 -20.50 -2.30 -0.45
N ALA A 367 -20.86 -1.78 0.72
CA ALA A 367 -22.22 -1.88 1.25
C ALA A 367 -23.26 -1.15 0.35
N ARG A 368 -22.84 -0.15 -0.43
CA ARG A 368 -23.66 0.52 -1.46
C ARG A 368 -23.65 -0.23 -2.81
N GLY A 369 -22.99 -1.39 -2.91
CA GLY A 369 -22.94 -2.21 -4.14
C GLY A 369 -21.79 -1.87 -5.09
N VAL A 370 -20.86 -0.99 -4.71
CA VAL A 370 -19.64 -0.72 -5.48
C VAL A 370 -18.69 -1.91 -5.35
N THR A 371 -18.08 -2.32 -6.44
CA THR A 371 -16.96 -3.28 -6.39
C THR A 371 -15.66 -2.51 -6.41
N VAL A 372 -14.74 -2.86 -5.52
CA VAL A 372 -13.42 -2.24 -5.44
C VAL A 372 -12.35 -3.22 -5.89
N VAL A 373 -11.48 -2.80 -6.81
CA VAL A 373 -10.29 -3.55 -7.20
C VAL A 373 -9.08 -2.70 -6.89
N MET A 374 -8.26 -3.12 -5.95
CA MET A 374 -7.06 -2.39 -5.58
C MET A 374 -5.79 -3.18 -5.90
N VAL A 375 -4.80 -2.48 -6.42
CA VAL A 375 -3.41 -2.94 -6.47
C VAL A 375 -2.70 -2.38 -5.27
N SER A 376 -2.02 -3.21 -4.49
CA SER A 376 -1.26 -2.72 -3.33
C SER A 376 -0.06 -3.59 -3.00
N HIS A 377 0.99 -2.95 -2.50
CA HIS A 377 2.14 -3.57 -1.83
C HIS A 377 1.95 -3.64 -0.30
N ASP A 378 0.90 -3.03 0.22
CA ASP A 378 0.56 -3.06 1.64
C ASP A 378 -0.19 -4.35 1.97
N VAL A 379 0.60 -5.41 2.22
CA VAL A 379 0.08 -6.75 2.53
C VAL A 379 -0.77 -6.74 3.81
N GLU A 380 -0.38 -5.92 4.80
CA GLU A 380 -1.11 -5.77 6.06
C GLU A 380 -2.51 -5.19 5.82
N PHE A 381 -2.60 -4.15 4.98
CA PHE A 381 -3.88 -3.56 4.59
C PHE A 381 -4.75 -4.55 3.80
N CYS A 382 -4.15 -5.28 2.85
CA CYS A 382 -4.87 -6.29 2.08
C CYS A 382 -5.38 -7.43 2.96
N ALA A 383 -4.56 -7.89 3.92
CA ALA A 383 -4.95 -8.97 4.85
C ALA A 383 -6.15 -8.62 5.72
N ARG A 384 -6.28 -7.34 6.12
CA ARG A 384 -7.37 -6.86 6.98
C ARG A 384 -8.64 -6.50 6.23
N HIS A 385 -8.50 -6.02 4.99
CA HIS A 385 -9.60 -5.28 4.34
C HIS A 385 -10.05 -5.84 3.00
N ALA A 386 -9.32 -6.76 2.38
CA ALA A 386 -9.77 -7.44 1.17
C ALA A 386 -10.70 -8.61 1.50
N ASP A 387 -11.66 -8.89 0.61
CA ASP A 387 -12.51 -10.09 0.65
C ASP A 387 -11.86 -11.24 -0.13
N LEU A 388 -11.19 -10.90 -1.25
CA LEU A 388 -10.37 -11.82 -2.04
C LEU A 388 -9.06 -11.16 -2.44
N VAL A 389 -8.02 -11.96 -2.57
CA VAL A 389 -6.69 -11.52 -3.00
C VAL A 389 -6.21 -12.36 -4.17
N GLY A 390 -5.77 -11.70 -5.24
CA GLY A 390 -5.10 -12.32 -6.39
C GLY A 390 -3.60 -12.08 -6.32
N LEU A 391 -2.79 -13.11 -6.59
CA LEU A 391 -1.34 -12.99 -6.73
C LEU A 391 -0.97 -12.92 -8.21
N LEU A 392 -0.38 -11.80 -8.63
CA LEU A 392 0.16 -11.61 -9.97
C LEU A 392 1.65 -11.88 -9.99
N PHE A 393 2.08 -12.78 -10.88
CA PHE A 393 3.48 -13.12 -11.09
C PHE A 393 3.74 -13.33 -12.59
N ASP A 394 4.84 -12.81 -13.11
CA ASP A 394 5.27 -12.90 -14.52
C ASP A 394 4.16 -12.62 -15.54
N GLY A 395 3.35 -11.60 -15.26
CA GLY A 395 2.26 -11.16 -16.15
C GLY A 395 0.96 -11.97 -16.08
N GLY A 396 0.91 -13.05 -15.27
CA GLY A 396 -0.27 -13.89 -15.08
C GLY A 396 -0.79 -13.89 -13.65
N VAL A 397 -2.09 -14.14 -13.46
CA VAL A 397 -2.68 -14.34 -12.13
C VAL A 397 -2.49 -15.80 -11.73
N VAL A 398 -1.64 -16.06 -10.75
CA VAL A 398 -1.25 -17.41 -10.31
C VAL A 398 -2.35 -18.05 -9.47
N THR A 399 -2.95 -17.29 -8.59
CA THR A 399 -3.99 -17.77 -7.66
C THR A 399 -4.90 -16.64 -7.21
N THR A 400 -6.11 -17.00 -6.83
CA THR A 400 -7.08 -16.12 -6.13
C THR A 400 -7.63 -16.88 -4.94
N ALA A 401 -7.56 -16.30 -3.75
CA ALA A 401 -8.03 -16.90 -2.51
C ALA A 401 -8.50 -15.85 -1.52
N THR A 402 -9.08 -16.27 -0.40
CA THR A 402 -9.31 -15.40 0.75
C THR A 402 -7.97 -14.88 1.28
N PRO A 403 -7.92 -13.70 1.93
CA PRO A 403 -6.70 -13.18 2.52
C PRO A 403 -6.04 -14.20 3.45
N ARG A 404 -6.82 -14.83 4.32
CA ARG A 404 -6.34 -15.80 5.30
C ARG A 404 -5.64 -16.97 4.64
N ARG A 405 -6.27 -17.59 3.64
CA ARG A 405 -5.68 -18.69 2.91
C ARG A 405 -4.40 -18.29 2.16
N LEU A 406 -4.46 -17.20 1.39
CA LEU A 406 -3.30 -16.76 0.60
C LEU A 406 -2.09 -16.41 1.47
N PHE A 407 -2.30 -15.63 2.53
CA PHE A 407 -1.22 -15.15 3.37
C PHE A 407 -0.71 -16.20 4.37
N SER A 408 -1.55 -17.15 4.80
CA SER A 408 -1.08 -18.27 5.64
C SER A 408 -0.24 -19.28 4.86
N ASP A 409 -0.63 -19.56 3.61
CA ASP A 409 0.07 -20.55 2.77
C ASP A 409 1.37 -19.99 2.16
N SER A 410 1.52 -18.66 2.12
CA SER A 410 2.69 -18.00 1.53
C SER A 410 3.87 -17.93 2.50
N ALA A 411 5.07 -18.28 2.01
CA ALA A 411 6.29 -18.16 2.80
C ALA A 411 6.82 -16.71 2.86
N PHE A 412 6.69 -15.97 1.76
CA PHE A 412 7.27 -14.64 1.56
C PHE A 412 6.21 -13.55 1.43
N TYR A 413 5.15 -13.78 0.64
CA TYR A 413 4.03 -12.85 0.50
C TYR A 413 3.04 -13.06 1.66
N THR A 414 3.43 -12.60 2.85
CA THR A 414 2.61 -12.74 4.06
C THR A 414 2.88 -11.58 5.02
N THR A 415 1.99 -11.40 5.98
CA THR A 415 2.05 -10.35 7.00
C THR A 415 3.15 -10.60 8.03
N ALA A 416 3.57 -9.56 8.74
CA ALA A 416 4.49 -9.67 9.86
C ALA A 416 3.89 -10.49 11.01
N ALA A 417 2.58 -10.32 11.27
CA ALA A 417 1.84 -11.10 12.25
C ALA A 417 1.89 -12.61 11.95
N ASN A 418 1.65 -13.01 10.70
CA ASN A 418 1.76 -14.42 10.30
C ASN A 418 3.20 -14.93 10.39
N ARG A 419 4.20 -14.18 9.91
CA ARG A 419 5.61 -14.57 10.02
C ARG A 419 6.04 -14.80 11.47
N MET A 420 5.49 -14.02 12.40
CA MET A 420 5.75 -14.15 13.83
C MET A 420 5.04 -15.38 14.43
N SER A 421 3.78 -15.62 14.08
CA SER A 421 2.88 -16.52 14.80
C SER A 421 2.73 -17.92 14.19
N ARG A 422 3.03 -18.12 12.91
CA ARG A 422 2.77 -19.39 12.17
C ARG A 422 3.40 -20.66 12.74
N ALA A 423 4.37 -20.52 13.66
CA ALA A 423 4.99 -21.67 14.35
C ALA A 423 4.09 -22.22 15.46
N VAL A 424 3.18 -21.41 16.00
CA VAL A 424 2.31 -21.75 17.14
C VAL A 424 0.82 -21.59 16.82
N PHE A 425 0.46 -20.70 15.87
CA PHE A 425 -0.91 -20.43 15.48
C PHE A 425 -1.10 -20.65 13.97
N ALA A 426 -2.16 -21.36 13.62
CA ALA A 426 -2.56 -21.54 12.23
C ALA A 426 -3.64 -20.52 11.83
N GLY A 427 -3.51 -19.95 10.63
CA GLY A 427 -4.50 -19.01 10.10
C GLY A 427 -4.44 -17.59 10.67
N ALA A 428 -3.55 -17.28 11.61
CA ALA A 428 -3.37 -15.93 12.11
C ALA A 428 -2.60 -15.08 11.08
N ILE A 429 -3.24 -14.05 10.53
CA ILE A 429 -2.66 -13.16 9.51
C ILE A 429 -2.67 -11.69 9.92
N THR A 430 -3.39 -11.33 10.99
CA THR A 430 -3.43 -9.96 11.53
C THR A 430 -2.95 -9.94 12.96
N ASP A 431 -2.62 -8.75 13.46
CA ASP A 431 -2.22 -8.58 14.86
C ASP A 431 -3.36 -8.96 15.79
N GLU A 432 -4.58 -8.59 15.42
CA GLU A 432 -5.82 -8.90 16.16
C GLU A 432 -6.04 -10.42 16.25
N ASP A 433 -5.73 -11.15 15.17
CA ASP A 433 -5.78 -12.62 15.19
C ASP A 433 -4.85 -13.20 16.26
N VAL A 434 -3.58 -12.73 16.28
CA VAL A 434 -2.59 -13.21 17.23
C VAL A 434 -2.95 -12.86 18.67
N ILE A 435 -3.39 -11.62 18.91
CA ILE A 435 -3.85 -11.16 20.23
C ILE A 435 -5.02 -12.02 20.72
N SER A 436 -6.05 -12.19 19.89
CA SER A 436 -7.24 -13.00 20.22
C SER A 436 -6.90 -14.45 20.56
N LEU A 437 -5.92 -15.07 19.87
CA LEU A 437 -5.46 -16.42 20.17
C LEU A 437 -4.67 -16.50 21.46
N CYS A 438 -3.87 -15.47 21.80
CA CYS A 438 -3.17 -15.41 23.09
C CYS A 438 -4.10 -15.23 24.28
N GLU A 439 -5.26 -14.61 24.10
CA GLU A 439 -6.26 -14.36 25.16
C GLU A 439 -7.28 -15.51 25.32
N SER A 440 -7.27 -16.49 24.42
CA SER A 440 -8.19 -17.64 24.45
C SER A 440 -7.65 -18.75 25.34
#